data_9e1c5f64932e5aacfbb3a10eb36ebbc5
#
_entry.id   9e1c5f64932e5aacfbb3a10eb36ebbc5
#
_cell.length_a   1.000
_cell.length_b   1.000
_cell.length_c   1.000
_cell.angle_alpha   90.00
_cell.angle_beta   90.00
_cell.angle_gamma   90.00
#
_symmetry.space_group_name_H-M   'P 1'
#
loop_
_entity.id
_entity.type
_entity.pdbx_description
1 polymer ?
#
loop_
_entity_poly.entity_id
_entity_poly.type
_entity_poly.pdbx_seq_one_letter_code
_entity_poly.pdbx_strand_id
1 'polypeptide(L)'
;MQIFVEKIENPSQEFWIWKKEITNRQTGGIYPSAISNVGSGISAAIYQKDEAGHVTQIAQLQLPDYEKLVEYYSAGKEINLNYIYIDDFAWLGDELPYEVESLPYTEREGFSARCALLNNHGEPAYFHIMQSKLKKGDMDFSYSGFFNLNLDLCNLSVEQGNLVFDFARFDHSNISVGMIACGGNPYFSPEISFSYIKADTVKIDTMLMSQSLSLDFLCAKTSNTTISLDPLPTTFKEICFVKAAANTVTITNAEIDTVDIREAHIDSLAFKRCKFLEYAEIGGHIQELHIDDCINAAVWKLSVPQAQTLTLSGTINTGRICFTDFVSAIPPLTAASSSDPAQLLMLKENFRQTGEYENEDICHLYFQRSKTKCERNRLKKAGRYMLDGISGYGTKPFRMLLVILAVIVLFGTLYYCAPFLSFHGASTWLEHIYASGITFFAVGYGDLFPLNTITKMVSLTEAFLGVTSTSYFLVLLSRKVIR
;
A
#
# COMPACT_ATOMS: atom_id res chain seq x y z
N MET A 1 -49.36 7.66 0.55
CA MET A 1 -48.28 6.69 0.34
C MET A 1 -47.87 6.11 1.67
N GLN A 2 -47.86 4.80 1.81
CA GLN A 2 -47.44 4.14 3.05
C GLN A 2 -46.13 3.41 2.78
N ILE A 3 -45.17 3.60 3.67
CA ILE A 3 -43.95 2.81 3.69
C ILE A 3 -44.11 1.86 4.87
N PHE A 4 -43.96 0.59 4.63
CA PHE A 4 -44.03 -0.43 5.66
C PHE A 4 -42.59 -0.84 5.99
N VAL A 5 -42.26 -0.84 7.25
CA VAL A 5 -41.02 -1.38 7.79
C VAL A 5 -41.40 -2.59 8.61
N GLU A 6 -40.96 -3.76 8.20
CA GLU A 6 -41.22 -5.00 8.90
C GLU A 6 -39.95 -5.46 9.61
N LYS A 7 -40.06 -5.81 10.88
CA LYS A 7 -38.96 -6.39 11.63
C LYS A 7 -38.81 -7.86 11.27
N ILE A 8 -37.68 -8.26 10.72
CA ILE A 8 -37.34 -9.67 10.54
C ILE A 8 -36.54 -10.15 11.74
N GLU A 9 -37.07 -11.13 12.43
CA GLU A 9 -36.33 -11.80 13.49
C GLU A 9 -35.40 -12.84 12.91
N ASN A 10 -34.10 -12.61 13.13
CA ASN A 10 -33.07 -13.65 12.95
C ASN A 10 -32.59 -14.03 14.36
N PRO A 11 -32.36 -15.32 14.68
CA PRO A 11 -31.91 -15.75 16.02
C PRO A 11 -30.67 -15.01 16.56
N SER A 12 -29.88 -14.38 15.71
CA SER A 12 -28.70 -13.60 16.09
C SER A 12 -28.80 -12.09 15.86
N GLN A 13 -29.77 -11.60 15.11
CA GLN A 13 -29.91 -10.18 14.77
C GLN A 13 -31.33 -9.84 14.41
N GLU A 14 -31.82 -8.68 14.86
CA GLU A 14 -33.14 -8.15 14.55
C GLU A 14 -33.04 -7.15 13.40
N PHE A 15 -33.74 -7.40 12.30
CA PHE A 15 -33.81 -6.51 11.16
C PHE A 15 -35.22 -6.01 10.93
N TRP A 16 -35.32 -4.82 10.35
CA TRP A 16 -36.56 -4.21 9.92
C TRP A 16 -36.71 -4.30 8.42
N ILE A 17 -37.78 -4.85 7.89
CA ILE A 17 -38.10 -4.85 6.45
C ILE A 17 -38.70 -3.51 6.08
N TRP A 18 -38.17 -2.87 5.09
CA TRP A 18 -38.71 -1.68 4.48
C TRP A 18 -39.37 -2.05 3.15
N LYS A 19 -40.68 -1.95 3.10
CA LYS A 19 -41.46 -2.04 1.86
C LYS A 19 -42.08 -0.69 1.56
N LYS A 20 -41.87 -0.25 0.34
CA LYS A 20 -42.45 0.98 -0.18
C LYS A 20 -43.43 0.65 -1.27
N GLU A 21 -44.70 0.95 -1.07
CA GLU A 21 -45.76 0.74 -2.05
C GLU A 21 -46.32 2.10 -2.48
N ILE A 22 -46.33 2.36 -3.76
CA ILE A 22 -47.01 3.50 -4.35
C ILE A 22 -48.08 2.97 -5.29
N THR A 23 -49.32 3.31 -4.99
CA THR A 23 -50.43 3.04 -5.91
C THR A 23 -50.47 4.17 -6.95
N ASN A 24 -50.21 3.84 -8.20
CA ASN A 24 -50.43 4.79 -9.29
C ASN A 24 -51.94 4.99 -9.44
N ARG A 25 -52.40 6.21 -9.17
CA ARG A 25 -53.82 6.56 -9.23
C ARG A 25 -54.44 6.42 -10.62
N GLN A 26 -53.63 6.45 -11.69
CA GLN A 26 -54.13 6.31 -13.06
C GLN A 26 -54.23 4.87 -13.54
N THR A 27 -53.34 3.99 -13.10
CA THR A 27 -53.26 2.62 -13.57
C THR A 27 -53.58 1.57 -12.54
N GLY A 28 -53.73 1.95 -11.28
CA GLY A 28 -53.94 1.01 -10.17
C GLY A 28 -52.73 0.13 -9.85
N GLY A 29 -51.61 0.34 -10.54
CA GLY A 29 -50.40 -0.43 -10.34
C GLY A 29 -49.62 0.02 -9.11
N ILE A 30 -48.91 -0.90 -8.48
CA ILE A 30 -48.01 -0.64 -7.36
C ILE A 30 -46.61 -0.44 -7.93
N TYR A 31 -46.01 0.72 -7.67
CA TYR A 31 -44.66 1.04 -8.09
C TYR A 31 -43.76 1.37 -6.90
N PRO A 32 -42.50 0.97 -6.87
CA PRO A 32 -41.55 1.56 -5.95
C PRO A 32 -41.33 3.02 -6.37
N SER A 33 -41.19 3.89 -5.43
CA SER A 33 -41.02 5.31 -5.73
C SER A 33 -39.80 5.86 -5.01
N ALA A 34 -39.26 6.94 -5.55
CA ALA A 34 -38.30 7.76 -4.84
C ALA A 34 -38.86 8.20 -3.48
N ILE A 35 -38.01 8.30 -2.51
CA ILE A 35 -38.36 8.96 -1.24
C ILE A 35 -38.74 10.41 -1.51
N SER A 36 -38.21 10.99 -2.57
CA SER A 36 -38.37 12.38 -3.00
C SER A 36 -39.63 12.70 -3.77
N ASN A 37 -40.23 11.77 -4.52
CA ASN A 37 -41.26 12.11 -5.51
C ASN A 37 -42.70 12.04 -4.99
N VAL A 38 -42.92 12.24 -3.71
CA VAL A 38 -44.27 12.14 -3.15
C VAL A 38 -44.60 13.39 -2.38
N GLY A 39 -45.28 14.30 -3.03
CA GLY A 39 -45.75 15.58 -2.46
C GLY A 39 -46.68 15.49 -1.27
N SER A 40 -46.65 14.44 -0.50
CA SER A 40 -47.53 14.22 0.65
C SER A 40 -46.89 13.47 1.82
N GLY A 41 -45.56 13.55 1.98
CA GLY A 41 -44.92 12.87 3.09
C GLY A 41 -45.06 11.34 3.08
N ILE A 42 -43.96 10.64 3.27
CA ILE A 42 -43.93 9.18 3.27
C ILE A 42 -44.18 8.70 4.72
N SER A 43 -45.21 7.92 4.96
CA SER A 43 -45.38 7.27 6.24
C SER A 43 -44.90 5.82 6.17
N ALA A 44 -44.05 5.46 7.10
CA ALA A 44 -43.57 4.09 7.28
C ALA A 44 -44.21 3.51 8.52
N ALA A 45 -44.91 2.39 8.39
CA ALA A 45 -45.38 1.63 9.55
C ALA A 45 -44.32 0.59 9.90
N ILE A 46 -43.90 0.59 11.14
CA ILE A 46 -42.89 -0.33 11.67
C ILE A 46 -43.64 -1.50 12.31
N TYR A 47 -43.41 -2.69 11.77
CA TYR A 47 -44.02 -3.91 12.27
C TYR A 47 -42.97 -4.76 12.97
N GLN A 48 -43.35 -5.35 14.09
CA GLN A 48 -42.56 -6.36 14.79
C GLN A 48 -43.21 -7.73 14.56
N LYS A 49 -42.42 -8.71 14.16
CA LYS A 49 -42.82 -10.11 14.04
C LYS A 49 -42.39 -10.85 15.31
N ASP A 50 -43.31 -11.54 16.01
CA ASP A 50 -42.97 -12.36 17.17
C ASP A 50 -42.45 -13.76 16.77
N GLU A 51 -41.97 -14.53 17.74
CA GLU A 51 -41.47 -15.89 17.53
C GLU A 51 -42.51 -16.85 16.94
N ALA A 52 -43.78 -16.55 17.09
CA ALA A 52 -44.91 -17.32 16.55
C ALA A 52 -45.29 -16.86 15.12
N GLY A 53 -44.63 -15.83 14.59
CA GLY A 53 -44.88 -15.29 13.27
C GLY A 53 -45.95 -14.22 13.19
N HIS A 54 -46.51 -13.76 14.33
CA HIS A 54 -47.48 -12.67 14.36
C HIS A 54 -46.78 -11.34 14.12
N VAL A 55 -47.36 -10.54 13.23
CA VAL A 55 -46.88 -9.21 12.88
C VAL A 55 -47.68 -8.14 13.61
N THR A 56 -47.01 -7.36 14.44
CA THR A 56 -47.63 -6.27 15.21
C THR A 56 -47.04 -4.93 14.81
N GLN A 57 -47.86 -3.97 14.47
CA GLN A 57 -47.37 -2.61 14.20
C GLN A 57 -46.98 -1.96 15.54
N ILE A 58 -45.71 -1.55 15.64
CA ILE A 58 -45.15 -0.95 16.86
C ILE A 58 -44.95 0.56 16.77
N ALA A 59 -44.79 1.09 15.54
CA ALA A 59 -44.67 2.52 15.31
C ALA A 59 -45.09 2.88 13.90
N GLN A 60 -45.33 4.17 13.68
CA GLN A 60 -45.51 4.75 12.36
C GLN A 60 -44.54 5.91 12.21
N LEU A 61 -43.67 5.84 11.23
CA LEU A 61 -42.69 6.87 10.93
C LEU A 61 -43.18 7.63 9.70
N GLN A 62 -43.25 8.95 9.77
CA GLN A 62 -43.41 9.80 8.60
C GLN A 62 -42.06 10.24 8.11
N LEU A 63 -41.67 9.77 6.95
CA LEU A 63 -40.48 10.26 6.25
C LEU A 63 -40.89 11.49 5.41
N PRO A 64 -40.18 12.60 5.50
CA PRO A 64 -40.40 13.75 4.64
C PRO A 64 -40.16 13.39 3.18
N ASP A 65 -40.79 14.15 2.25
CA ASP A 65 -40.43 14.16 0.86
C ASP A 65 -38.97 14.71 0.67
N TYR A 66 -38.47 14.67 -0.56
CA TYR A 66 -37.09 15.11 -0.84
C TYR A 66 -36.83 16.55 -0.42
N GLU A 67 -37.75 17.47 -0.70
CA GLU A 67 -37.63 18.88 -0.29
C GLU A 67 -37.54 19.00 1.25
N LYS A 68 -38.34 18.26 1.97
CA LYS A 68 -38.27 18.22 3.42
C LYS A 68 -37.01 17.50 3.93
N LEU A 69 -36.49 16.51 3.22
CA LEU A 69 -35.21 15.93 3.52
C LEU A 69 -34.09 16.98 3.39
N VAL A 70 -34.11 17.76 2.33
CA VAL A 70 -33.16 18.87 2.14
C VAL A 70 -33.33 19.92 3.24
N GLU A 71 -34.56 20.25 3.64
CA GLU A 71 -34.83 21.14 4.79
C GLU A 71 -34.28 20.55 6.10
N TYR A 72 -34.40 19.26 6.32
CA TYR A 72 -33.84 18.57 7.50
C TYR A 72 -32.33 18.71 7.54
N TYR A 73 -31.65 18.54 6.41
CA TYR A 73 -30.22 18.76 6.31
C TYR A 73 -29.82 20.19 6.53
N SER A 74 -30.52 21.11 5.88
CA SER A 74 -30.29 22.55 6.05
C SER A 74 -30.46 23.02 7.48
N ALA A 75 -31.27 22.29 8.27
CA ALA A 75 -31.47 22.49 9.69
C ALA A 75 -30.46 21.73 10.58
N GLY A 76 -29.49 21.04 10.00
CA GLY A 76 -28.49 20.25 10.74
C GLY A 76 -29.05 19.00 11.43
N LYS A 77 -30.15 18.45 10.94
CA LYS A 77 -30.74 17.24 11.49
C LYS A 77 -30.17 15.99 10.85
N GLU A 78 -29.97 14.96 11.66
CA GLU A 78 -29.53 13.65 11.19
C GLU A 78 -30.64 12.90 10.46
N ILE A 79 -30.29 12.18 9.39
CA ILE A 79 -31.15 11.19 8.77
C ILE A 79 -30.68 9.80 9.22
N ASN A 80 -31.60 9.06 9.79
CA ASN A 80 -31.32 7.76 10.36
C ASN A 80 -32.20 6.70 9.69
N LEU A 81 -31.55 5.86 8.85
CA LEU A 81 -32.17 4.71 8.18
C LEU A 81 -31.60 3.40 8.73
N ASN A 82 -31.50 3.29 10.05
CA ASN A 82 -30.96 2.11 10.71
C ASN A 82 -31.97 0.96 10.77
N TYR A 83 -31.45 -0.27 10.85
CA TYR A 83 -32.24 -1.50 10.99
C TYR A 83 -33.25 -1.72 9.86
N ILE A 84 -32.86 -1.39 8.62
CA ILE A 84 -33.72 -1.52 7.46
C ILE A 84 -33.31 -2.74 6.65
N TYR A 85 -34.31 -3.50 6.21
CA TYR A 85 -34.15 -4.54 5.20
C TYR A 85 -34.83 -4.11 3.90
N ILE A 86 -34.05 -3.98 2.86
CA ILE A 86 -34.51 -3.63 1.52
C ILE A 86 -34.61 -4.92 0.72
N ASP A 87 -35.83 -5.37 0.46
CA ASP A 87 -36.16 -6.58 -0.31
C ASP A 87 -36.35 -6.24 -1.81
N ASP A 88 -36.96 -5.09 -2.05
CA ASP A 88 -37.23 -4.57 -3.39
C ASP A 88 -36.29 -3.39 -3.73
N PHE A 89 -36.73 -2.49 -4.58
CA PHE A 89 -36.02 -1.31 -4.99
C PHE A 89 -36.45 -0.06 -4.21
N ALA A 90 -35.48 0.72 -3.73
CA ALA A 90 -35.71 2.02 -3.12
C ALA A 90 -34.74 3.05 -3.71
N TRP A 91 -35.21 4.32 -3.87
CA TRP A 91 -34.32 5.38 -4.32
C TRP A 91 -34.51 6.68 -3.58
N LEU A 92 -33.44 7.46 -3.53
CA LEU A 92 -33.37 8.81 -2.98
C LEU A 92 -32.88 9.75 -4.10
N GLY A 93 -33.67 10.71 -4.51
CA GLY A 93 -33.35 11.64 -5.58
C GLY A 93 -34.62 12.25 -6.19
N ASP A 94 -34.47 13.27 -7.03
CA ASP A 94 -35.61 13.95 -7.65
C ASP A 94 -36.20 13.12 -8.81
N GLU A 95 -35.33 12.46 -9.57
CA GLU A 95 -35.71 11.65 -10.73
C GLU A 95 -35.10 10.25 -10.63
N LEU A 96 -35.80 9.28 -11.19
CA LEU A 96 -35.28 7.93 -11.33
C LEU A 96 -34.24 7.92 -12.47
N PRO A 97 -33.05 7.32 -12.27
CA PRO A 97 -32.08 7.19 -13.35
C PRO A 97 -32.68 6.48 -14.56
N TYR A 98 -32.38 6.99 -15.77
CA TYR A 98 -32.96 6.46 -17.02
C TYR A 98 -32.73 4.96 -17.22
N GLU A 99 -31.56 4.48 -16.82
CA GLU A 99 -31.23 3.05 -16.90
C GLU A 99 -32.13 2.21 -16.03
N VAL A 100 -32.51 2.69 -14.86
CA VAL A 100 -33.42 2.01 -13.92
C VAL A 100 -34.86 2.22 -14.36
N GLU A 101 -35.22 3.41 -14.85
CA GLU A 101 -36.56 3.73 -15.37
C GLU A 101 -36.93 2.85 -16.56
N SER A 102 -35.96 2.53 -17.43
CA SER A 102 -36.14 1.66 -18.59
C SER A 102 -36.37 0.19 -18.27
N LEU A 103 -36.03 -0.26 -17.06
CA LEU A 103 -36.25 -1.64 -16.63
C LEU A 103 -37.70 -1.90 -16.24
N PRO A 104 -38.23 -3.10 -16.53
CA PRO A 104 -39.49 -3.53 -15.93
C PRO A 104 -39.44 -3.44 -14.40
N TYR A 105 -40.54 -3.11 -13.79
CA TYR A 105 -40.63 -2.96 -12.34
C TYR A 105 -40.09 -4.17 -11.56
N THR A 106 -40.38 -5.35 -12.04
CA THR A 106 -39.97 -6.62 -11.42
C THR A 106 -38.47 -6.91 -11.50
N GLU A 107 -37.75 -6.14 -12.30
CA GLU A 107 -36.31 -6.28 -12.50
C GLU A 107 -35.50 -5.19 -11.78
N ARG A 108 -36.18 -4.25 -11.09
CA ARG A 108 -35.54 -3.20 -10.30
C ARG A 108 -35.23 -3.72 -8.92
N GLU A 109 -33.95 -3.78 -8.62
CA GLU A 109 -33.45 -4.28 -7.33
C GLU A 109 -32.41 -3.30 -6.76
N GLY A 110 -32.34 -3.15 -5.43
CA GLY A 110 -31.30 -2.38 -4.78
C GLY A 110 -31.77 -1.07 -4.14
N PHE A 111 -30.80 -0.24 -3.81
CA PHE A 111 -31.00 1.12 -3.29
C PHE A 111 -30.24 2.10 -4.17
N SER A 112 -30.88 3.16 -4.63
CA SER A 112 -30.25 4.17 -5.42
C SER A 112 -30.40 5.57 -4.79
N ALA A 113 -29.27 6.21 -4.55
CA ALA A 113 -29.17 7.65 -4.28
C ALA A 113 -28.46 8.37 -5.45
N ARG A 114 -28.53 7.79 -6.64
CA ARG A 114 -27.89 8.31 -7.84
C ARG A 114 -28.45 9.70 -8.18
N CYS A 115 -27.52 10.63 -8.51
CA CYS A 115 -27.84 12.03 -8.77
C CYS A 115 -28.48 12.80 -7.61
N ALA A 116 -28.54 12.24 -6.40
CA ALA A 116 -29.06 12.95 -5.24
C ALA A 116 -28.14 14.11 -4.84
N LEU A 117 -28.69 15.30 -4.62
CA LEU A 117 -27.97 16.47 -4.13
C LEU A 117 -28.45 16.80 -2.71
N LEU A 118 -27.57 16.57 -1.75
CA LEU A 118 -27.87 16.80 -0.33
C LEU A 118 -26.89 17.85 0.20
N ASN A 119 -27.40 19.01 0.59
CA ASN A 119 -26.60 20.13 1.05
C ASN A 119 -27.06 20.55 2.46
N ASN A 120 -26.16 20.50 3.40
CA ASN A 120 -26.37 21.00 4.74
C ASN A 120 -25.68 22.36 4.92
N HIS A 121 -26.45 23.40 5.20
CA HIS A 121 -25.96 24.76 5.39
C HIS A 121 -25.58 25.06 6.86
N GLY A 122 -25.79 24.11 7.77
CA GLY A 122 -25.48 24.25 9.19
C GLY A 122 -24.19 23.53 9.61
N GLU A 123 -24.17 23.07 10.85
CA GLU A 123 -23.12 22.19 11.36
C GLU A 123 -23.11 20.86 10.57
N PRO A 124 -21.94 20.18 10.45
CA PRO A 124 -21.89 18.89 9.77
C PRO A 124 -22.90 17.91 10.36
N ALA A 125 -23.76 17.36 9.52
CA ALA A 125 -24.74 16.37 9.90
C ALA A 125 -24.34 14.96 9.41
N TYR A 126 -25.08 13.96 9.81
CA TYR A 126 -24.84 12.57 9.42
C TYR A 126 -26.04 11.98 8.68
N PHE A 127 -25.71 11.16 7.69
CA PHE A 127 -26.65 10.27 7.03
C PHE A 127 -26.28 8.84 7.38
N HIS A 128 -27.05 8.22 8.25
CA HIS A 128 -26.78 6.89 8.74
C HIS A 128 -27.62 5.84 8.02
N ILE A 129 -26.98 4.79 7.54
CA ILE A 129 -27.60 3.52 7.17
C ILE A 129 -26.84 2.42 7.91
N MET A 130 -27.25 2.15 9.14
CA MET A 130 -26.55 1.22 10.01
C MET A 130 -27.40 -0.01 10.31
N GLN A 131 -26.73 -1.15 10.53
CA GLN A 131 -27.38 -2.42 10.90
C GLN A 131 -28.50 -2.81 9.92
N SER A 132 -28.30 -2.51 8.65
CA SER A 132 -29.29 -2.65 7.59
C SER A 132 -28.88 -3.75 6.62
N LYS A 133 -29.87 -4.32 5.93
CA LYS A 133 -29.67 -5.42 5.01
C LYS A 133 -30.30 -5.11 3.65
N LEU A 134 -29.51 -5.26 2.60
CA LEU A 134 -29.95 -5.24 1.22
C LEU A 134 -29.87 -6.66 0.65
N LYS A 135 -31.00 -7.20 0.17
CA LYS A 135 -31.07 -8.57 -0.31
C LYS A 135 -30.46 -8.74 -1.67
N LYS A 136 -30.79 -7.86 -2.61
CA LYS A 136 -30.34 -7.90 -3.98
C LYS A 136 -30.14 -6.51 -4.57
N GLY A 137 -29.30 -6.43 -5.61
CA GLY A 137 -29.00 -5.21 -6.33
C GLY A 137 -27.98 -4.32 -5.62
N ASP A 138 -27.54 -3.32 -6.32
CA ASP A 138 -26.50 -2.42 -5.84
C ASP A 138 -27.02 -1.37 -4.87
N MET A 139 -26.14 -0.93 -3.99
CA MET A 139 -26.34 0.32 -3.25
C MET A 139 -25.60 1.43 -3.98
N ASP A 140 -26.31 2.18 -4.80
CA ASP A 140 -25.76 3.10 -5.79
C ASP A 140 -25.88 4.56 -5.35
N PHE A 141 -24.73 5.18 -5.08
CA PHE A 141 -24.58 6.61 -4.79
C PHE A 141 -23.89 7.36 -5.94
N SER A 142 -23.86 6.81 -7.13
CA SER A 142 -23.15 7.41 -8.25
C SER A 142 -23.70 8.79 -8.60
N TYR A 143 -22.82 9.69 -9.03
CA TYR A 143 -23.14 11.06 -9.41
C TYR A 143 -23.82 11.89 -8.32
N SER A 144 -23.87 11.41 -7.10
CA SER A 144 -24.45 12.16 -5.98
C SER A 144 -23.55 13.27 -5.47
N GLY A 145 -24.14 14.29 -4.88
CA GLY A 145 -23.45 15.38 -4.21
C GLY A 145 -23.86 15.47 -2.74
N PHE A 146 -22.89 15.32 -1.84
CA PHE A 146 -23.06 15.47 -0.40
C PHE A 146 -22.19 16.66 0.04
N PHE A 147 -22.82 17.67 0.60
CA PHE A 147 -22.15 18.88 1.03
C PHE A 147 -22.35 19.08 2.52
N ASN A 148 -21.25 19.12 3.27
CA ASN A 148 -21.23 19.24 4.71
C ASN A 148 -22.08 18.16 5.43
N LEU A 149 -22.00 16.93 4.92
CA LEU A 149 -22.81 15.79 5.34
C LEU A 149 -21.95 14.51 5.32
N ASN A 150 -21.80 13.90 6.48
CA ASN A 150 -21.07 12.64 6.60
C ASN A 150 -22.00 11.46 6.32
N LEU A 151 -21.56 10.55 5.46
CA LEU A 151 -22.25 9.29 5.18
C LEU A 151 -21.66 8.17 6.04
N ASP A 152 -22.49 7.52 6.83
CA ASP A 152 -22.11 6.44 7.72
C ASP A 152 -22.90 5.16 7.40
N LEU A 153 -22.21 4.18 6.85
CA LEU A 153 -22.73 2.88 6.41
C LEU A 153 -22.13 1.76 7.27
N CYS A 154 -22.48 1.72 8.55
CA CYS A 154 -21.94 0.74 9.49
C CYS A 154 -22.84 -0.48 9.66
N ASN A 155 -22.24 -1.67 9.78
CA ASN A 155 -22.96 -2.95 9.92
C ASN A 155 -23.97 -3.19 8.78
N LEU A 156 -23.62 -2.78 7.58
CA LEU A 156 -24.43 -3.00 6.39
C LEU A 156 -24.20 -4.41 5.86
N SER A 157 -25.27 -5.12 5.54
CA SER A 157 -25.20 -6.42 4.85
C SER A 157 -25.80 -6.30 3.46
N VAL A 158 -24.97 -6.49 2.44
CA VAL A 158 -25.40 -6.60 1.04
C VAL A 158 -25.26 -8.06 0.62
N GLU A 159 -26.38 -8.76 0.37
CA GLU A 159 -26.32 -10.19 0.07
C GLU A 159 -25.84 -10.46 -1.37
N GLN A 160 -26.37 -9.72 -2.34
CA GLN A 160 -26.04 -9.87 -3.76
C GLN A 160 -26.06 -8.49 -4.43
N GLY A 161 -24.96 -7.77 -4.40
CA GLY A 161 -24.83 -6.45 -5.01
C GLY A 161 -23.54 -5.75 -4.61
N ASN A 162 -23.30 -4.62 -5.24
CA ASN A 162 -22.13 -3.77 -5.05
C ASN A 162 -22.49 -2.53 -4.24
N LEU A 163 -21.46 -1.88 -3.73
CA LEU A 163 -21.60 -0.53 -3.15
C LEU A 163 -20.87 0.43 -4.09
N VAL A 164 -21.60 1.36 -4.71
CA VAL A 164 -21.09 2.16 -5.82
C VAL A 164 -21.18 3.65 -5.49
N PHE A 165 -20.04 4.35 -5.56
CA PHE A 165 -19.90 5.80 -5.35
C PHE A 165 -19.30 6.51 -6.56
N ASP A 166 -19.44 5.96 -7.75
CA ASP A 166 -18.78 6.48 -8.93
C ASP A 166 -19.20 7.92 -9.25
N PHE A 167 -18.21 8.77 -9.51
CA PHE A 167 -18.43 10.20 -9.79
C PHE A 167 -19.15 10.97 -8.67
N ALA A 168 -19.28 10.41 -7.48
CA ALA A 168 -19.88 11.11 -6.35
C ALA A 168 -18.95 12.20 -5.81
N ARG A 169 -19.56 13.25 -5.24
CA ARG A 169 -18.85 14.38 -4.68
C ARG A 169 -19.26 14.61 -3.23
N PHE A 170 -18.30 14.53 -2.35
CA PHE A 170 -18.41 14.75 -0.92
C PHE A 170 -17.54 15.94 -0.52
N ASP A 171 -18.10 17.15 -0.56
CA ASP A 171 -17.38 18.36 -0.18
C ASP A 171 -17.62 18.63 1.33
N HIS A 172 -16.53 18.79 2.10
CA HIS A 172 -16.55 18.89 3.56
C HIS A 172 -17.31 17.74 4.23
N SER A 173 -17.16 16.55 3.64
CA SER A 173 -17.95 15.38 4.01
C SER A 173 -17.06 14.15 4.01
N ASN A 174 -17.37 13.23 4.94
CA ASN A 174 -16.65 11.98 5.11
C ASN A 174 -17.54 10.80 4.78
N ILE A 175 -16.95 9.73 4.29
CA ILE A 175 -17.59 8.44 4.08
C ILE A 175 -16.99 7.46 5.08
N SER A 176 -17.85 6.81 5.86
CA SER A 176 -17.48 5.71 6.73
C SER A 176 -18.25 4.46 6.29
N VAL A 177 -17.52 3.41 5.95
CA VAL A 177 -18.07 2.11 5.57
C VAL A 177 -17.57 1.06 6.55
N GLY A 178 -18.45 0.51 7.36
CA GLY A 178 -18.14 -0.51 8.35
C GLY A 178 -18.94 -1.78 8.15
N MET A 179 -18.37 -2.93 8.49
CA MET A 179 -18.94 -4.27 8.50
C MET A 179 -19.99 -4.53 7.41
N ILE A 180 -19.53 -4.84 6.20
CA ILE A 180 -20.39 -5.36 5.14
C ILE A 180 -20.28 -6.88 5.16
N ALA A 181 -21.36 -7.56 5.52
CA ALA A 181 -21.48 -8.99 5.32
C ALA A 181 -22.08 -9.22 3.93
N CYS A 182 -21.28 -9.55 2.94
CA CYS A 182 -21.78 -10.07 1.68
C CYS A 182 -21.94 -11.59 1.83
N GLY A 183 -23.16 -12.07 1.75
CA GLY A 183 -23.46 -13.47 2.02
C GLY A 183 -24.03 -14.21 0.83
N GLY A 184 -23.69 -15.46 0.71
CA GLY A 184 -24.55 -16.51 0.13
C GLY A 184 -24.22 -17.00 -1.26
N ASN A 185 -23.64 -16.27 -2.16
CA ASN A 185 -23.27 -16.80 -3.49
C ASN A 185 -21.76 -16.96 -3.64
N PRO A 186 -21.20 -18.18 -3.63
CA PRO A 186 -19.75 -18.40 -3.74
C PRO A 186 -19.14 -17.94 -5.08
N TYR A 187 -19.97 -17.60 -6.05
CA TYR A 187 -19.52 -17.12 -7.37
C TYR A 187 -19.59 -15.60 -7.51
N PHE A 188 -20.05 -14.89 -6.49
CA PHE A 188 -20.17 -13.44 -6.52
C PHE A 188 -19.07 -12.82 -5.66
N SER A 189 -18.21 -12.01 -6.29
CA SER A 189 -17.21 -11.18 -5.59
C SER A 189 -17.77 -9.76 -5.55
N PRO A 190 -18.20 -9.27 -4.41
CA PRO A 190 -18.72 -7.91 -4.30
C PRO A 190 -17.62 -6.88 -4.55
N GLU A 191 -18.03 -5.72 -5.03
CA GLU A 191 -17.17 -4.59 -5.28
C GLU A 191 -17.65 -3.38 -4.48
N ILE A 192 -16.72 -2.62 -3.92
CA ILE A 192 -16.96 -1.27 -3.46
C ILE A 192 -16.22 -0.34 -4.39
N SER A 193 -16.96 0.39 -5.22
CA SER A 193 -16.39 1.31 -6.20
C SER A 193 -16.47 2.75 -5.72
N PHE A 194 -15.31 3.40 -5.73
CA PHE A 194 -15.11 4.83 -5.49
C PHE A 194 -14.47 5.50 -6.71
N SER A 195 -14.75 4.98 -7.91
CA SER A 195 -14.16 5.50 -9.14
C SER A 195 -14.55 6.96 -9.38
N TYR A 196 -13.57 7.80 -9.68
CA TYR A 196 -13.74 9.25 -9.91
C TYR A 196 -14.38 10.03 -8.75
N ILE A 197 -14.43 9.46 -7.56
CA ILE A 197 -14.97 10.14 -6.38
C ILE A 197 -14.12 11.36 -6.02
N LYS A 198 -14.77 12.36 -5.43
CA LYS A 198 -14.10 13.45 -4.71
C LYS A 198 -14.63 13.46 -3.28
N ALA A 199 -13.77 13.21 -2.30
CA ALA A 199 -14.14 13.19 -0.88
C ALA A 199 -12.98 13.69 0.00
N ASP A 200 -13.29 14.23 1.18
CA ASP A 200 -12.25 14.59 2.13
C ASP A 200 -11.67 13.35 2.79
N THR A 201 -12.52 12.51 3.37
CA THR A 201 -12.08 11.28 4.02
C THR A 201 -12.94 10.10 3.61
N VAL A 202 -12.29 8.99 3.26
CA VAL A 202 -12.91 7.68 3.08
C VAL A 202 -12.34 6.73 4.12
N LYS A 203 -13.21 6.19 4.97
CA LYS A 203 -12.86 5.26 6.03
C LYS A 203 -13.58 3.94 5.84
N ILE A 204 -12.82 2.86 5.79
CA ILE A 204 -13.35 1.51 5.68
C ILE A 204 -12.86 0.74 6.91
N ASP A 205 -13.79 0.43 7.80
CA ASP A 205 -13.52 -0.27 9.07
C ASP A 205 -14.10 -1.68 9.06
N THR A 206 -13.47 -2.57 9.75
CA THR A 206 -13.90 -3.93 10.14
C THR A 206 -14.92 -4.57 9.21
N MET A 207 -14.44 -5.37 8.26
CA MET A 207 -15.30 -6.11 7.35
C MET A 207 -15.33 -7.59 7.75
N LEU A 208 -16.51 -8.10 8.12
CA LEU A 208 -16.75 -9.53 8.26
C LEU A 208 -17.31 -10.07 6.96
N MET A 209 -16.47 -10.64 6.13
CA MET A 209 -16.87 -11.16 4.83
C MET A 209 -16.61 -12.65 4.72
N SER A 210 -17.55 -13.36 4.13
CA SER A 210 -17.39 -14.76 3.76
C SER A 210 -16.65 -14.95 2.44
N GLN A 211 -16.38 -13.86 1.72
CA GLN A 211 -15.79 -13.86 0.36
C GLN A 211 -14.82 -12.71 0.18
N SER A 212 -13.94 -12.81 -0.82
CA SER A 212 -13.01 -11.74 -1.18
C SER A 212 -13.75 -10.56 -1.84
N LEU A 213 -13.40 -9.36 -1.45
CA LEU A 213 -13.98 -8.08 -1.89
C LEU A 213 -13.01 -7.37 -2.84
N SER A 214 -13.53 -6.65 -3.84
CA SER A 214 -12.75 -5.71 -4.64
C SER A 214 -13.01 -4.27 -4.19
N LEU A 215 -11.93 -3.48 -4.09
CA LEU A 215 -11.99 -2.04 -3.82
C LEU A 215 -11.42 -1.27 -5.01
N ASP A 216 -12.23 -0.41 -5.61
CA ASP A 216 -11.81 0.41 -6.75
C ASP A 216 -11.83 1.90 -6.42
N PHE A 217 -10.66 2.54 -6.49
CA PHE A 217 -10.43 3.97 -6.35
C PHE A 217 -9.87 4.59 -7.65
N LEU A 218 -10.26 4.07 -8.81
CA LEU A 218 -9.80 4.58 -10.09
C LEU A 218 -10.05 6.10 -10.20
N CYS A 219 -9.00 6.88 -10.45
CA CYS A 219 -9.08 8.34 -10.57
C CYS A 219 -9.73 9.06 -9.37
N ALA A 220 -9.82 8.41 -8.22
CA ALA A 220 -10.37 9.00 -7.00
C ALA A 220 -9.53 10.18 -6.51
N LYS A 221 -10.17 11.17 -5.89
CA LYS A 221 -9.52 12.32 -5.26
C LYS A 221 -9.97 12.40 -3.80
N THR A 222 -9.07 12.03 -2.90
CA THR A 222 -9.35 12.05 -1.46
C THR A 222 -8.23 12.77 -0.71
N SER A 223 -8.54 13.37 0.43
CA SER A 223 -7.47 13.82 1.33
C SER A 223 -6.91 12.64 2.11
N ASN A 224 -7.78 11.85 2.73
CA ASN A 224 -7.36 10.71 3.53
C ASN A 224 -8.19 9.48 3.20
N THR A 225 -7.52 8.36 2.94
CA THR A 225 -8.17 7.05 2.80
C THR A 225 -7.60 6.08 3.82
N THR A 226 -8.44 5.53 4.67
CA THR A 226 -8.04 4.59 5.71
C THR A 226 -8.85 3.31 5.59
N ILE A 227 -8.17 2.18 5.44
CA ILE A 227 -8.73 0.83 5.42
C ILE A 227 -8.16 0.10 6.64
N SER A 228 -8.98 -0.10 7.66
CA SER A 228 -8.57 -0.68 8.94
C SER A 228 -9.43 -1.90 9.29
N LEU A 229 -8.86 -3.09 9.25
CA LEU A 229 -9.57 -4.36 9.37
C LEU A 229 -9.25 -5.09 10.68
N ASP A 230 -9.23 -4.37 11.78
CA ASP A 230 -9.05 -4.95 13.10
C ASP A 230 -10.41 -5.43 13.68
N PRO A 231 -10.47 -6.58 14.36
CA PRO A 231 -9.37 -7.49 14.71
C PRO A 231 -9.12 -8.63 13.70
N LEU A 232 -9.97 -8.82 12.71
CA LEU A 232 -9.88 -9.95 11.77
C LEU A 232 -9.44 -9.48 10.39
N PRO A 233 -8.45 -10.13 9.77
CA PRO A 233 -8.05 -9.83 8.41
C PRO A 233 -9.17 -10.19 7.44
N THR A 234 -9.43 -9.31 6.49
CA THR A 234 -10.34 -9.57 5.37
C THR A 234 -9.52 -9.79 4.11
N THR A 235 -9.96 -10.71 3.28
CA THR A 235 -9.34 -10.98 1.99
C THR A 235 -9.93 -10.06 0.93
N PHE A 236 -9.06 -9.28 0.27
CA PHE A 236 -9.40 -8.51 -0.91
C PHE A 236 -8.91 -9.23 -2.16
N LYS A 237 -9.78 -9.36 -3.14
CA LYS A 237 -9.43 -9.84 -4.47
C LYS A 237 -8.57 -8.82 -5.19
N GLU A 238 -8.97 -7.54 -5.10
CA GLU A 238 -8.26 -6.44 -5.73
C GLU A 238 -8.42 -5.14 -4.94
N ILE A 239 -7.34 -4.40 -4.86
CA ILE A 239 -7.35 -3.00 -4.40
C ILE A 239 -6.71 -2.14 -5.49
N CYS A 240 -7.49 -1.28 -6.12
CA CYS A 240 -7.10 -0.42 -7.23
C CYS A 240 -7.07 1.05 -6.82
N PHE A 241 -5.92 1.71 -7.02
CA PHE A 241 -5.73 3.17 -6.87
C PHE A 241 -5.10 3.78 -8.15
N VAL A 242 -5.45 3.25 -9.30
CA VAL A 242 -4.90 3.75 -10.57
C VAL A 242 -5.32 5.20 -10.80
N LYS A 243 -4.33 6.07 -11.04
CA LYS A 243 -4.52 7.53 -11.23
C LYS A 243 -5.22 8.24 -10.08
N ALA A 244 -5.28 7.62 -8.92
CA ALA A 244 -5.86 8.25 -7.73
C ALA A 244 -4.95 9.36 -7.18
N ALA A 245 -5.56 10.35 -6.54
CA ALA A 245 -4.86 11.42 -5.84
C ALA A 245 -5.30 11.46 -4.37
N ALA A 246 -4.36 11.34 -3.45
CA ALA A 246 -4.62 11.37 -2.01
C ALA A 246 -3.44 11.94 -1.23
N ASN A 247 -3.69 12.61 -0.10
CA ASN A 247 -2.62 12.98 0.80
C ASN A 247 -2.13 11.73 1.55
N THR A 248 -3.05 10.98 2.17
CA THR A 248 -2.69 9.76 2.88
C THR A 248 -3.58 8.59 2.49
N VAL A 249 -2.94 7.43 2.29
CA VAL A 249 -3.63 6.14 2.13
C VAL A 249 -3.02 5.17 3.12
N THR A 250 -3.83 4.62 4.02
CA THR A 250 -3.37 3.65 5.03
C THR A 250 -4.23 2.39 4.97
N ILE A 251 -3.60 1.24 4.78
CA ILE A 251 -4.24 -0.07 4.74
C ILE A 251 -3.64 -0.94 5.84
N THR A 252 -4.48 -1.46 6.71
CA THR A 252 -4.04 -2.24 7.87
C THR A 252 -4.76 -3.57 7.97
N ASN A 253 -4.00 -4.62 8.31
CA ASN A 253 -4.50 -5.95 8.64
C ASN A 253 -5.33 -6.60 7.50
N ALA A 254 -4.89 -6.43 6.24
CA ALA A 254 -5.57 -6.96 5.05
C ALA A 254 -4.79 -8.13 4.43
N GLU A 255 -5.51 -9.14 3.96
CA GLU A 255 -4.99 -10.11 2.99
C GLU A 255 -5.43 -9.67 1.58
N ILE A 256 -4.51 -9.55 0.62
CA ILE A 256 -4.77 -8.94 -0.67
C ILE A 256 -4.20 -9.82 -1.77
N ASP A 257 -5.04 -10.26 -2.72
CA ASP A 257 -4.59 -11.00 -3.88
C ASP A 257 -3.86 -10.07 -4.84
N THR A 258 -4.51 -8.97 -5.25
CA THR A 258 -3.95 -8.03 -6.23
C THR A 258 -4.01 -6.59 -5.74
N VAL A 259 -2.90 -5.86 -5.90
CA VAL A 259 -2.81 -4.40 -5.67
C VAL A 259 -2.37 -3.72 -6.95
N ASP A 260 -3.12 -2.73 -7.40
CA ASP A 260 -2.79 -1.90 -8.55
C ASP A 260 -2.79 -0.41 -8.18
N ILE A 261 -1.60 0.15 -8.07
CA ILE A 261 -1.39 1.57 -7.75
C ILE A 261 -0.46 2.16 -8.80
N ARG A 262 -0.97 2.34 -10.02
CA ARG A 262 -0.23 2.94 -11.12
C ARG A 262 -0.63 4.38 -11.36
N GLU A 263 0.34 5.20 -11.72
CA GLU A 263 0.13 6.62 -12.06
C GLU A 263 -0.56 7.43 -10.93
N ALA A 264 -0.53 6.92 -9.69
CA ALA A 264 -1.14 7.57 -8.55
C ALA A 264 -0.30 8.77 -8.05
N HIS A 265 -0.98 9.74 -7.42
CA HIS A 265 -0.37 10.87 -6.75
C HIS A 265 -0.72 10.81 -5.26
N ILE A 266 0.13 10.20 -4.47
CA ILE A 266 -0.11 9.97 -3.04
C ILE A 266 1.08 10.50 -2.24
N ASP A 267 0.82 11.40 -1.28
CA ASP A 267 1.90 11.91 -0.44
C ASP A 267 2.42 10.81 0.48
N SER A 268 1.55 10.12 1.21
CA SER A 268 1.95 9.02 2.10
C SER A 268 1.08 7.78 1.92
N LEU A 269 1.70 6.68 1.49
CA LEU A 269 1.07 5.36 1.32
C LEU A 269 1.63 4.38 2.34
N ALA A 270 0.77 3.80 3.17
CA ALA A 270 1.16 2.87 4.21
C ALA A 270 0.37 1.56 4.18
N PHE A 271 1.09 0.44 4.14
CA PHE A 271 0.57 -0.90 4.39
C PHE A 271 1.14 -1.40 5.72
N LYS A 272 0.27 -1.80 6.65
CA LYS A 272 0.68 -2.30 7.96
C LYS A 272 0.03 -3.64 8.26
N ARG A 273 0.82 -4.64 8.62
CA ARG A 273 0.35 -5.99 8.93
C ARG A 273 -0.50 -6.60 7.81
N CYS A 274 -0.18 -6.28 6.55
CA CYS A 274 -0.86 -6.81 5.38
C CYS A 274 -0.15 -8.04 4.83
N LYS A 275 -0.91 -8.89 4.13
CA LYS A 275 -0.38 -10.06 3.43
C LYS A 275 -0.75 -9.95 1.95
N PHE A 276 0.25 -9.99 1.09
CA PHE A 276 0.10 -9.93 -0.36
C PHE A 276 0.25 -11.33 -0.93
N LEU A 277 -0.70 -11.78 -1.76
CA LEU A 277 -0.81 -13.18 -2.15
C LEU A 277 -0.38 -13.44 -3.60
N GLU A 278 -0.78 -12.61 -4.58
CA GLU A 278 -0.52 -12.86 -5.99
C GLU A 278 0.35 -11.79 -6.65
N TYR A 279 -0.13 -10.54 -6.71
CA TYR A 279 0.53 -9.47 -7.43
C TYR A 279 0.33 -8.10 -6.77
N ALA A 280 1.36 -7.28 -6.78
CA ALA A 280 1.24 -5.88 -6.39
C ALA A 280 2.11 -4.99 -7.29
N GLU A 281 1.48 -4.04 -7.98
CA GLU A 281 2.15 -3.00 -8.74
C GLU A 281 1.94 -1.65 -8.05
N ILE A 282 3.00 -1.09 -7.52
CA ILE A 282 2.99 0.18 -6.79
C ILE A 282 3.88 1.15 -7.53
N GLY A 283 3.29 2.21 -8.08
CA GLY A 283 4.01 3.19 -8.87
C GLY A 283 3.26 4.51 -9.04
N GLY A 284 3.98 5.53 -9.50
CA GLY A 284 3.48 6.89 -9.66
C GLY A 284 4.26 7.88 -8.81
N HIS A 285 3.61 8.97 -8.45
CA HIS A 285 4.18 10.03 -7.61
C HIS A 285 3.84 9.77 -6.14
N ILE A 286 4.63 8.91 -5.48
CA ILE A 286 4.48 8.58 -4.06
C ILE A 286 5.68 9.17 -3.31
N GLN A 287 5.43 10.08 -2.35
CA GLN A 287 6.51 10.72 -1.59
C GLN A 287 7.00 9.84 -0.46
N GLU A 288 6.09 9.19 0.25
CA GLU A 288 6.41 8.28 1.34
C GLU A 288 5.72 6.95 1.12
N LEU A 289 6.49 5.86 1.08
CA LEU A 289 5.98 4.50 1.00
C LEU A 289 6.41 3.70 2.22
N HIS A 290 5.45 3.27 3.02
CA HIS A 290 5.66 2.46 4.22
C HIS A 290 4.99 1.09 4.06
N ILE A 291 5.79 0.02 4.11
CA ILE A 291 5.30 -1.36 4.10
C ILE A 291 5.88 -2.03 5.34
N ASP A 292 5.12 -1.97 6.43
CA ASP A 292 5.61 -2.35 7.75
C ASP A 292 4.90 -3.60 8.28
N ASP A 293 5.68 -4.54 8.82
CA ASP A 293 5.21 -5.81 9.39
C ASP A 293 4.34 -6.63 8.42
N CYS A 294 4.63 -6.57 7.12
CA CYS A 294 3.86 -7.23 6.08
C CYS A 294 4.45 -8.58 5.68
N ILE A 295 3.64 -9.42 5.03
CA ILE A 295 4.07 -10.69 4.43
C ILE A 295 3.89 -10.58 2.92
N ASN A 296 4.99 -10.71 2.19
CA ASN A 296 4.95 -10.81 0.73
C ASN A 296 5.05 -12.27 0.29
N ALA A 297 3.98 -12.83 -0.22
CA ALA A 297 3.97 -14.09 -0.97
C ALA A 297 3.78 -13.84 -2.48
N ALA A 298 3.55 -12.60 -2.87
CA ALA A 298 3.23 -12.11 -4.21
C ALA A 298 4.47 -11.74 -5.03
N VAL A 299 4.23 -11.33 -6.25
CA VAL A 299 5.21 -10.58 -7.06
C VAL A 299 4.93 -9.09 -6.89
N TRP A 300 5.85 -8.38 -6.22
CA TRP A 300 5.79 -6.93 -6.13
C TRP A 300 6.59 -6.28 -7.25
N LYS A 301 5.99 -5.27 -7.86
CA LYS A 301 6.65 -4.40 -8.83
C LYS A 301 6.59 -2.96 -8.30
N LEU A 302 7.72 -2.45 -7.89
CA LEU A 302 7.86 -1.14 -7.25
C LEU A 302 8.49 -0.15 -8.23
N SER A 303 7.75 0.94 -8.53
CA SER A 303 8.19 2.04 -9.40
C SER A 303 7.95 3.38 -8.72
N VAL A 304 8.81 3.74 -7.77
CA VAL A 304 8.68 4.94 -6.93
C VAL A 304 9.91 5.85 -7.01
N PRO A 305 10.21 6.41 -8.20
CA PRO A 305 11.45 7.15 -8.43
C PRO A 305 11.54 8.46 -7.65
N GLN A 306 10.43 8.98 -7.16
CA GLN A 306 10.35 10.26 -6.45
C GLN A 306 10.13 10.12 -4.95
N ALA A 307 10.17 8.89 -4.42
CA ALA A 307 10.00 8.65 -3.00
C ALA A 307 11.11 9.33 -2.19
N GLN A 308 10.71 10.04 -1.14
CA GLN A 308 11.64 10.61 -0.15
C GLN A 308 11.93 9.61 0.97
N THR A 309 10.94 8.78 1.28
CA THR A 309 11.03 7.72 2.28
C THR A 309 10.45 6.44 1.72
N LEU A 310 11.19 5.34 1.89
CA LEU A 310 10.75 3.99 1.56
C LEU A 310 11.11 3.06 2.72
N THR A 311 10.12 2.43 3.35
CA THR A 311 10.33 1.44 4.41
C THR A 311 9.71 0.10 4.05
N LEU A 312 10.43 -0.97 4.36
CA LEU A 312 9.99 -2.36 4.26
C LEU A 312 10.26 -3.06 5.61
N SER A 313 10.09 -2.31 6.71
CA SER A 313 10.47 -2.76 8.04
C SER A 313 9.59 -3.90 8.52
N GLY A 314 10.20 -4.92 9.16
CA GLY A 314 9.47 -6.08 9.66
C GLY A 314 8.87 -6.98 8.55
N THR A 315 9.04 -6.64 7.28
CA THR A 315 8.44 -7.38 6.15
C THR A 315 9.14 -8.71 5.92
N ILE A 316 8.35 -9.79 5.81
CA ILE A 316 8.80 -11.13 5.44
C ILE A 316 8.53 -11.33 3.95
N ASN A 317 9.60 -11.59 3.17
CA ASN A 317 9.48 -11.84 1.74
C ASN A 317 9.65 -13.33 1.43
N THR A 318 8.58 -13.97 0.99
CA THR A 318 8.57 -15.34 0.45
C THR A 318 8.26 -15.35 -1.05
N GLY A 319 7.82 -14.22 -1.59
CA GLY A 319 7.58 -13.98 -3.00
C GLY A 319 8.76 -13.32 -3.69
N ARG A 320 8.47 -12.40 -4.60
CA ARG A 320 9.48 -11.69 -5.38
C ARG A 320 9.24 -10.18 -5.32
N ILE A 321 10.31 -9.41 -5.11
CA ILE A 321 10.28 -7.95 -5.17
C ILE A 321 11.12 -7.48 -6.35
N CYS A 322 10.49 -6.79 -7.30
CA CYS A 322 11.12 -6.21 -8.47
C CYS A 322 11.04 -4.69 -8.40
N PHE A 323 12.15 -4.02 -8.62
CA PHE A 323 12.20 -2.56 -8.76
C PHE A 323 12.40 -2.20 -10.23
N THR A 324 11.66 -1.20 -10.71
CA THR A 324 11.91 -0.65 -12.06
C THR A 324 13.26 0.05 -12.13
N ASP A 325 13.62 0.80 -11.07
CA ASP A 325 14.93 1.41 -10.87
C ASP A 325 15.31 1.30 -9.39
N PHE A 326 16.12 0.29 -9.06
CA PHE A 326 16.54 0.06 -7.68
C PHE A 326 17.54 1.11 -7.20
N VAL A 327 18.37 1.68 -8.11
CA VAL A 327 19.38 2.68 -7.73
C VAL A 327 18.70 3.93 -7.15
N SER A 328 17.61 4.36 -7.76
CA SER A 328 16.80 5.50 -7.27
C SER A 328 16.07 5.19 -5.94
N ALA A 329 15.82 3.92 -5.63
CA ALA A 329 15.19 3.52 -4.37
C ALA A 329 16.17 3.50 -3.16
N ILE A 330 17.49 3.53 -3.40
CA ILE A 330 18.51 3.44 -2.34
C ILE A 330 18.48 4.64 -1.37
N PRO A 331 18.46 5.90 -1.84
CA PRO A 331 18.43 7.04 -0.92
C PRO A 331 17.23 7.01 0.03
N PRO A 332 15.99 6.83 -0.42
CA PRO A 332 14.83 6.73 0.47
C PRO A 332 14.87 5.52 1.41
N LEU A 333 15.37 4.35 0.97
CA LEU A 333 15.55 3.16 1.81
C LEU A 333 16.60 3.34 2.92
N THR A 334 17.55 4.23 2.72
CA THR A 334 18.67 4.46 3.66
C THR A 334 18.59 5.78 4.40
N ALA A 335 17.52 6.54 4.20
CA ALA A 335 17.26 7.77 4.95
C ALA A 335 17.19 7.49 6.45
N ALA A 336 17.49 8.48 7.28
CA ALA A 336 17.56 8.30 8.73
C ALA A 336 16.25 7.79 9.35
N SER A 337 15.11 8.15 8.75
CA SER A 337 13.77 7.71 9.15
C SER A 337 13.44 6.25 8.78
N SER A 338 14.17 5.68 7.81
CA SER A 338 13.91 4.34 7.26
C SER A 338 15.07 3.36 7.46
N SER A 339 16.00 3.65 8.36
CA SER A 339 17.27 2.93 8.49
C SER A 339 17.18 1.60 9.23
N ASP A 340 16.21 0.74 8.91
CA ASP A 340 16.24 -0.65 9.37
C ASP A 340 17.20 -1.48 8.48
N PRO A 341 18.36 -1.94 9.02
CA PRO A 341 19.27 -2.76 8.24
C PRO A 341 18.66 -4.09 7.78
N ALA A 342 17.64 -4.60 8.47
CA ALA A 342 17.01 -5.87 8.15
C ALA A 342 16.33 -5.85 6.79
N GLN A 343 15.74 -4.72 6.39
CA GLN A 343 15.12 -4.57 5.06
C GLN A 343 16.12 -4.73 3.92
N LEU A 344 17.35 -4.19 4.09
CA LEU A 344 18.41 -4.35 3.09
C LEU A 344 18.92 -5.81 3.01
N LEU A 345 18.89 -6.53 4.13
CA LEU A 345 19.24 -7.95 4.14
C LEU A 345 18.18 -8.79 3.44
N MET A 346 16.91 -8.51 3.67
CA MET A 346 15.78 -9.14 2.99
C MET A 346 15.84 -8.89 1.46
N LEU A 347 16.06 -7.65 1.04
CA LEU A 347 16.21 -7.30 -0.38
C LEU A 347 17.45 -7.96 -1.01
N LYS A 348 18.57 -8.03 -0.28
CA LYS A 348 19.76 -8.75 -0.76
C LYS A 348 19.44 -10.21 -1.08
N GLU A 349 18.72 -10.89 -0.18
CA GLU A 349 18.34 -12.29 -0.40
C GLU A 349 17.37 -12.43 -1.58
N ASN A 350 16.39 -11.52 -1.71
CA ASN A 350 15.49 -11.45 -2.86
C ASN A 350 16.28 -11.34 -4.19
N PHE A 351 17.21 -10.39 -4.29
CA PHE A 351 17.98 -10.19 -5.52
C PHE A 351 18.93 -11.36 -5.83
N ARG A 352 19.44 -12.03 -4.79
CA ARG A 352 20.21 -13.26 -4.97
C ARG A 352 19.36 -14.37 -5.58
N GLN A 353 18.12 -14.54 -5.12
CA GLN A 353 17.20 -15.56 -5.62
C GLN A 353 16.71 -15.25 -7.05
N THR A 354 16.57 -13.98 -7.40
CA THR A 354 16.13 -13.55 -8.73
C THR A 354 17.27 -13.42 -9.74
N GLY A 355 18.53 -13.60 -9.31
CA GLY A 355 19.70 -13.49 -10.18
C GLY A 355 20.13 -12.05 -10.48
N GLU A 356 19.59 -11.06 -9.75
CA GLU A 356 19.94 -9.64 -9.91
C GLU A 356 21.17 -9.27 -9.07
N TYR A 357 22.32 -9.81 -9.42
CA TYR A 357 23.55 -9.74 -8.63
C TYR A 357 24.09 -8.33 -8.42
N GLU A 358 23.85 -7.41 -9.34
CA GLU A 358 24.25 -6.00 -9.16
C GLU A 358 23.47 -5.35 -8.03
N ASN A 359 22.16 -5.55 -7.99
CA ASN A 359 21.28 -5.07 -6.93
C ASN A 359 21.57 -5.76 -5.59
N GLU A 360 21.92 -7.06 -5.61
CA GLU A 360 22.40 -7.78 -4.42
C GLU A 360 23.66 -7.12 -3.84
N ASP A 361 24.65 -6.81 -4.68
CA ASP A 361 25.91 -6.17 -4.26
C ASP A 361 25.65 -4.76 -3.67
N ILE A 362 24.71 -4.00 -4.26
CA ILE A 362 24.28 -2.70 -3.72
C ILE A 362 23.67 -2.86 -2.33
N CYS A 363 22.71 -3.77 -2.17
CA CYS A 363 22.10 -4.05 -0.87
C CYS A 363 23.15 -4.49 0.16
N HIS A 364 24.07 -5.36 -0.21
CA HIS A 364 25.15 -5.79 0.68
C HIS A 364 26.02 -4.63 1.14
N LEU A 365 26.40 -3.75 0.22
CA LEU A 365 27.22 -2.56 0.51
C LEU A 365 26.52 -1.66 1.53
N TYR A 366 25.27 -1.30 1.27
CA TYR A 366 24.52 -0.38 2.15
C TYR A 366 24.16 -1.02 3.50
N PHE A 367 23.85 -2.31 3.53
CA PHE A 367 23.69 -3.07 4.77
C PHE A 367 24.96 -3.02 5.65
N GLN A 368 26.14 -3.26 5.07
CA GLN A 368 27.40 -3.20 5.81
C GLN A 368 27.73 -1.79 6.29
N ARG A 369 27.44 -0.78 5.47
CA ARG A 369 27.58 0.64 5.86
C ARG A 369 26.67 1.01 7.03
N SER A 370 25.41 0.62 6.99
CA SER A 370 24.45 0.84 8.08
C SER A 370 24.96 0.16 9.36
N LYS A 371 25.36 -1.09 9.29
CA LYS A 371 25.94 -1.85 10.40
C LYS A 371 27.22 -1.20 10.95
N THR A 372 28.03 -0.58 10.09
CA THR A 372 29.24 0.15 10.50
C THR A 372 28.91 1.44 11.24
N LYS A 373 27.86 2.17 10.83
CA LYS A 373 27.43 3.38 11.55
C LYS A 373 27.01 3.04 12.99
N CYS A 374 26.34 1.92 13.21
CA CYS A 374 25.86 1.45 14.52
C CYS A 374 26.94 0.77 15.38
N GLU A 375 28.15 0.48 14.83
CA GLU A 375 29.21 -0.19 15.60
C GLU A 375 29.77 0.72 16.70
N ARG A 376 29.77 0.22 17.93
CA ARG A 376 30.23 0.96 19.12
C ARG A 376 31.73 0.86 19.32
N ASN A 377 32.35 -0.24 18.89
CA ASN A 377 33.78 -0.45 19.08
C ASN A 377 34.58 0.32 18.02
N ARG A 378 35.38 1.31 18.47
CA ARG A 378 36.15 2.19 17.59
C ARG A 378 37.11 1.44 16.66
N LEU A 379 37.83 0.41 17.16
CA LEU A 379 38.76 -0.39 16.37
C LEU A 379 38.04 -1.20 15.29
N LYS A 380 36.94 -1.87 15.67
CA LYS A 380 36.10 -2.59 14.70
C LYS A 380 35.51 -1.65 13.67
N LYS A 381 35.07 -0.48 14.07
CA LYS A 381 34.52 0.55 13.20
C LYS A 381 35.57 1.05 12.21
N ALA A 382 36.78 1.34 12.65
CA ALA A 382 37.90 1.74 11.79
C ALA A 382 38.24 0.64 10.77
N GLY A 383 38.33 -0.62 11.20
CA GLY A 383 38.57 -1.75 10.29
C GLY A 383 37.48 -1.93 9.24
N ARG A 384 36.21 -1.70 9.62
CA ARG A 384 35.09 -1.72 8.66
C ARG A 384 35.13 -0.58 7.66
N TYR A 385 35.50 0.65 8.08
CA TYR A 385 35.69 1.76 7.14
C TYR A 385 36.85 1.50 6.18
N MET A 386 37.92 0.87 6.66
CA MET A 386 39.05 0.46 5.82
C MET A 386 38.59 -0.56 4.75
N LEU A 387 37.77 -1.56 5.12
CA LEU A 387 37.20 -2.51 4.16
C LEU A 387 36.26 -1.84 3.15
N ASP A 388 35.46 -0.84 3.56
CA ASP A 388 34.64 -0.05 2.62
C ASP A 388 35.52 0.68 1.61
N GLY A 389 36.59 1.35 2.08
CA GLY A 389 37.52 2.08 1.21
C GLY A 389 38.26 1.18 0.22
N ILE A 390 38.79 0.05 0.67
CA ILE A 390 39.59 -0.89 -0.12
C ILE A 390 38.77 -1.62 -1.19
N SER A 391 37.61 -2.17 -0.81
CA SER A 391 36.89 -3.10 -1.70
C SER A 391 35.37 -2.87 -1.72
N GLY A 392 34.83 -1.86 -1.00
CA GLY A 392 33.40 -1.72 -0.81
C GLY A 392 32.80 -2.97 -0.18
N TYR A 393 33.38 -3.48 0.88
CA TYR A 393 32.99 -4.76 1.52
C TYR A 393 32.94 -5.95 0.57
N GLY A 394 33.83 -5.96 -0.43
CA GLY A 394 33.93 -7.06 -1.40
C GLY A 394 32.98 -6.95 -2.60
N THR A 395 32.32 -5.83 -2.82
CA THR A 395 31.42 -5.63 -3.97
C THR A 395 32.10 -4.96 -5.18
N LYS A 396 33.29 -4.33 -4.99
CA LYS A 396 33.97 -3.51 -6.00
C LYS A 396 35.39 -4.00 -6.26
N PRO A 397 35.59 -5.06 -7.08
CA PRO A 397 36.91 -5.62 -7.36
C PRO A 397 37.84 -4.60 -8.02
N PHE A 398 37.32 -3.70 -8.87
CA PHE A 398 38.12 -2.69 -9.53
C PHE A 398 38.78 -1.70 -8.55
N ARG A 399 38.11 -1.39 -7.42
CA ARG A 399 38.75 -0.57 -6.35
C ARG A 399 39.91 -1.28 -5.71
N MET A 400 39.81 -2.59 -5.52
CA MET A 400 40.91 -3.41 -4.97
C MET A 400 42.13 -3.41 -5.91
N LEU A 401 41.92 -3.50 -7.23
CA LEU A 401 43.01 -3.37 -8.21
C LEU A 401 43.72 -2.01 -8.11
N LEU A 402 42.94 -0.91 -8.00
CA LEU A 402 43.53 0.42 -7.82
C LEU A 402 44.32 0.54 -6.50
N VAL A 403 43.83 -0.10 -5.43
CA VAL A 403 44.54 -0.15 -4.13
C VAL A 403 45.87 -0.92 -4.28
N ILE A 404 45.87 -2.06 -4.97
CA ILE A 404 47.08 -2.83 -5.27
C ILE A 404 48.09 -1.96 -5.99
N LEU A 405 47.70 -1.29 -7.07
CA LEU A 405 48.60 -0.40 -7.82
C LEU A 405 49.11 0.77 -6.96
N ALA A 406 48.25 1.35 -6.13
CA ALA A 406 48.66 2.43 -5.23
C ALA A 406 49.63 1.96 -4.16
N VAL A 407 49.53 0.73 -3.67
CA VAL A 407 50.45 0.14 -2.69
C VAL A 407 51.84 -0.07 -3.35
N ILE A 408 51.87 -0.60 -4.57
CA ILE A 408 53.12 -0.79 -5.33
C ILE A 408 53.84 0.54 -5.53
N VAL A 409 53.10 1.58 -5.98
CA VAL A 409 53.67 2.92 -6.17
C VAL A 409 54.14 3.54 -4.84
N LEU A 410 53.40 3.32 -3.76
CA LEU A 410 53.77 3.82 -2.44
C LEU A 410 55.08 3.19 -1.95
N PHE A 411 55.18 1.85 -1.96
CA PHE A 411 56.39 1.16 -1.54
C PHE A 411 57.58 1.47 -2.47
N GLY A 412 57.39 1.51 -3.77
CA GLY A 412 58.44 1.89 -4.73
C GLY A 412 58.95 3.31 -4.49
N THR A 413 58.03 4.27 -4.21
CA THR A 413 58.42 5.64 -3.85
C THR A 413 59.11 5.69 -2.46
N LEU A 414 58.67 4.89 -1.51
CA LEU A 414 59.31 4.76 -0.19
C LEU A 414 60.76 4.25 -0.33
N TYR A 415 61.00 3.24 -1.15
CA TYR A 415 62.34 2.72 -1.42
C TYR A 415 63.23 3.74 -2.11
N TYR A 416 62.66 4.55 -2.99
CA TYR A 416 63.41 5.62 -3.67
C TYR A 416 63.77 6.79 -2.73
N CYS A 417 62.83 7.22 -1.92
CA CYS A 417 62.97 8.42 -1.06
C CYS A 417 63.75 8.15 0.23
N ALA A 418 63.80 6.88 0.73
CA ALA A 418 64.42 6.56 1.99
C ALA A 418 65.80 5.93 1.79
N PRO A 419 66.91 6.67 2.02
CA PRO A 419 68.29 6.21 1.74
C PRO A 419 68.71 4.96 2.49
N PHE A 420 68.03 4.65 3.61
CA PHE A 420 68.26 3.44 4.41
C PHE A 420 67.55 2.20 3.84
N LEU A 421 66.67 2.36 2.85
CA LEU A 421 66.01 1.29 2.13
C LEU A 421 66.66 1.10 0.78
N SER A 422 67.74 0.31 0.69
CA SER A 422 68.55 0.16 -0.49
C SER A 422 68.32 -1.16 -1.20
N PHE A 423 68.14 -1.11 -2.52
CA PHE A 423 68.12 -2.27 -3.42
C PHE A 423 69.35 -2.30 -4.27
N HIS A 424 69.91 -3.49 -4.50
CA HIS A 424 70.92 -3.71 -5.49
C HIS A 424 70.36 -3.54 -6.91
N GLY A 425 71.04 -2.77 -7.76
CA GLY A 425 70.64 -2.60 -9.15
C GLY A 425 69.59 -1.52 -9.42
N ALA A 426 68.95 -0.92 -8.38
CA ALA A 426 67.96 0.14 -8.56
C ALA A 426 68.60 1.52 -8.35
N SER A 427 68.48 2.40 -9.32
CA SER A 427 69.00 3.78 -9.31
C SER A 427 67.92 4.83 -9.58
N THR A 428 66.95 4.49 -10.40
CA THR A 428 65.87 5.38 -10.80
C THR A 428 64.58 5.10 -10.03
N TRP A 429 63.66 6.08 -9.97
CA TRP A 429 62.35 5.92 -9.36
C TRP A 429 61.54 4.78 -10.00
N LEU A 430 61.62 4.60 -11.33
CA LEU A 430 60.94 3.52 -12.03
C LEU A 430 61.49 2.13 -11.66
N GLU A 431 62.81 2.01 -11.47
CA GLU A 431 63.42 0.75 -11.01
C GLU A 431 62.99 0.38 -9.60
N HIS A 432 62.80 1.35 -8.70
CA HIS A 432 62.28 1.11 -7.39
C HIS A 432 60.77 0.72 -7.41
N ILE A 433 59.94 1.28 -8.30
CA ILE A 433 58.60 0.80 -8.54
C ILE A 433 58.59 -0.62 -9.09
N TYR A 434 59.46 -0.93 -10.02
CA TYR A 434 59.62 -2.29 -10.53
C TYR A 434 60.08 -3.26 -9.43
N ALA A 435 61.02 -2.89 -8.58
CA ALA A 435 61.44 -3.68 -7.41
C ALA A 435 60.29 -3.94 -6.46
N SER A 436 59.45 -2.92 -6.17
CA SER A 436 58.24 -3.08 -5.40
C SER A 436 57.27 -4.04 -6.09
N GLY A 437 57.00 -3.89 -7.39
CA GLY A 437 56.08 -4.76 -8.12
C GLY A 437 56.48 -6.24 -8.09
N ILE A 438 57.76 -6.56 -8.36
CA ILE A 438 58.25 -7.95 -8.30
C ILE A 438 58.24 -8.52 -6.87
N THR A 439 58.44 -7.67 -5.87
CA THR A 439 58.31 -8.04 -4.44
C THR A 439 56.85 -8.29 -4.07
N PHE A 440 55.95 -7.39 -4.42
CA PHE A 440 54.53 -7.49 -4.13
C PHE A 440 53.88 -8.73 -4.73
N PHE A 441 54.18 -9.05 -5.97
CA PHE A 441 53.67 -10.26 -6.64
C PHE A 441 54.51 -11.53 -6.34
N ALA A 442 55.54 -11.40 -5.48
CA ALA A 442 56.43 -12.49 -5.09
C ALA A 442 57.06 -13.20 -6.29
N VAL A 443 57.36 -12.45 -7.36
CA VAL A 443 57.98 -13.00 -8.59
C VAL A 443 59.45 -13.30 -8.38
N GLY A 444 60.24 -12.34 -7.86
CA GLY A 444 61.63 -12.53 -7.44
C GLY A 444 62.58 -12.93 -8.57
N TYR A 445 62.67 -12.16 -9.64
CA TYR A 445 63.61 -12.44 -10.74
C TYR A 445 65.11 -12.47 -10.32
N GLY A 446 65.43 -11.80 -9.17
CA GLY A 446 66.79 -11.78 -8.62
C GLY A 446 67.69 -10.71 -9.23
N ASP A 447 67.19 -9.90 -10.16
CA ASP A 447 67.92 -8.76 -10.78
C ASP A 447 67.98 -7.56 -9.82
N LEU A 448 66.93 -7.35 -9.02
CA LEU A 448 66.88 -6.36 -7.96
C LEU A 448 66.60 -7.06 -6.61
N PHE A 449 67.43 -6.83 -5.59
CA PHE A 449 67.28 -7.45 -4.29
C PHE A 449 67.64 -6.50 -3.14
N PRO A 450 66.97 -6.63 -1.94
CA PRO A 450 67.19 -5.79 -0.78
C PRO A 450 68.60 -6.05 -0.15
N LEU A 451 69.38 -4.99 0.06
CA LEU A 451 70.76 -5.11 0.53
C LEU A 451 70.84 -5.24 2.05
N ASN A 452 70.13 -4.44 2.83
CA ASN A 452 70.27 -4.42 4.28
C ASN A 452 69.08 -5.11 5.01
N THR A 453 69.23 -5.39 6.29
CA THR A 453 68.23 -6.09 7.12
C THR A 453 66.92 -5.34 7.18
N ILE A 454 66.94 -4.01 7.27
CA ILE A 454 65.73 -3.18 7.33
C ILE A 454 64.94 -3.31 6.02
N THR A 455 65.62 -3.15 4.86
CA THR A 455 64.99 -3.34 3.55
C THR A 455 64.42 -4.74 3.40
N LYS A 456 65.13 -5.79 3.85
CA LYS A 456 64.64 -7.17 3.81
C LYS A 456 63.34 -7.34 4.62
N MET A 457 63.25 -6.75 5.82
CA MET A 457 62.03 -6.80 6.64
C MET A 457 60.87 -6.04 6.05
N VAL A 458 61.11 -4.86 5.48
CA VAL A 458 60.09 -4.07 4.77
C VAL A 458 59.58 -4.80 3.54
N SER A 459 60.50 -5.37 2.71
CA SER A 459 60.16 -6.18 1.54
C SER A 459 59.37 -7.45 1.90
N LEU A 460 59.73 -8.10 2.99
CA LEU A 460 58.94 -9.25 3.50
C LEU A 460 57.52 -8.87 3.88
N THR A 461 57.34 -7.70 4.54
CA THR A 461 56.01 -7.17 4.88
C THR A 461 55.24 -6.82 3.61
N GLU A 462 55.86 -6.18 2.64
CA GLU A 462 55.28 -5.89 1.30
C GLU A 462 54.83 -7.18 0.61
N ALA A 463 55.69 -8.18 0.53
CA ALA A 463 55.35 -9.47 -0.10
C ALA A 463 54.16 -10.15 0.58
N PHE A 464 54.09 -10.13 1.92
CA PHE A 464 52.96 -10.66 2.65
C PHE A 464 51.64 -9.91 2.34
N LEU A 465 51.69 -8.57 2.30
CA LEU A 465 50.56 -7.75 1.88
C LEU A 465 50.18 -8.03 0.42
N GLY A 466 51.17 -8.22 -0.44
CA GLY A 466 50.96 -8.53 -1.87
C GLY A 466 50.22 -9.85 -2.07
N VAL A 467 50.72 -10.93 -1.49
CA VAL A 467 50.08 -12.27 -1.59
C VAL A 467 48.66 -12.23 -1.03
N THR A 468 48.46 -11.60 0.14
CA THR A 468 47.15 -11.49 0.77
C THR A 468 46.17 -10.68 -0.09
N SER A 469 46.62 -9.52 -0.59
CA SER A 469 45.80 -8.63 -1.42
C SER A 469 45.43 -9.25 -2.76
N THR A 470 46.38 -9.93 -3.42
CA THR A 470 46.16 -10.63 -4.70
C THR A 470 45.17 -11.79 -4.51
N SER A 471 45.37 -12.60 -3.47
CA SER A 471 44.44 -13.68 -3.14
C SER A 471 43.02 -13.16 -2.89
N TYR A 472 42.90 -12.08 -2.13
CA TYR A 472 41.58 -11.45 -1.89
C TYR A 472 40.97 -10.89 -3.19
N PHE A 473 41.74 -10.23 -4.04
CA PHE A 473 41.31 -9.75 -5.35
C PHE A 473 40.78 -10.88 -6.24
N LEU A 474 41.49 -12.04 -6.27
CA LEU A 474 41.05 -13.21 -7.05
C LEU A 474 39.73 -13.76 -6.55
N VAL A 475 39.51 -13.81 -5.21
CA VAL A 475 38.24 -14.20 -4.60
C VAL A 475 37.11 -13.24 -5.01
N LEU A 476 37.37 -11.93 -5.01
CA LEU A 476 36.37 -10.93 -5.43
C LEU A 476 36.03 -11.07 -6.92
N LEU A 477 37.04 -11.31 -7.77
CA LEU A 477 36.88 -11.48 -9.21
C LEU A 477 36.08 -12.77 -9.49
N SER A 478 36.49 -13.90 -8.89
CA SER A 478 35.77 -15.18 -9.04
C SER A 478 34.32 -15.10 -8.63
N ARG A 479 34.03 -14.41 -7.52
CA ARG A 479 32.65 -14.15 -7.08
C ARG A 479 31.84 -13.41 -8.15
N LYS A 480 32.43 -12.47 -8.90
CA LYS A 480 31.73 -11.68 -9.92
C LYS A 480 31.62 -12.41 -11.27
N VAL A 481 32.51 -13.37 -11.54
CA VAL A 481 32.52 -14.14 -12.80
C VAL A 481 31.69 -15.42 -12.73
N ILE A 482 31.64 -16.06 -11.56
CA ILE A 482 30.95 -17.36 -11.36
C ILE A 482 29.45 -17.20 -11.07
N ARG A 483 28.98 -15.98 -10.78
CA ARG A 483 27.58 -15.68 -10.51
C ARG A 483 26.70 -15.69 -11.78
#